data_36336334f468c3ad8168a98b72fe4c60
#
_entry.id   36336334f468c3ad8168a98b72fe4c60
#
_cell.length_a   1.000
_cell.length_b   1.000
_cell.length_c   1.000
_cell.angle_alpha   90.00
_cell.angle_beta   90.00
_cell.angle_gamma   90.00
#
_symmetry.space_group_name_H-M   'P 1'
#
loop_
_entity.id
_entity.type
_entity.pdbx_description
1 polymer ?
#
loop_
_entity_poly.entity_id
_entity_poly.type
_entity_poly.pdbx_seq_one_letter_code
_entity_poly.pdbx_strand_id
1 'polypeptide(L)'
;MTHRFRFFSFLAISTLLTLPSLSQESREVHKSGPFGKDARLFVETYKGTLEITTWDKAEIDIVARIEAEGSGRRSREDVQNTEVRIELSANSARVKTDYDRVRHHNSFLGFLEFGSDELPMVHYKIKVPVRTSVEVKDYKSTTSITDIQSDVVIDSYKGNVDVSRLSGSVDVKTYKGKARVDVASLASRSRVETYKGEIDFSLPRGKGFDLDAEMGKGARFRSDFELERDRSRDRRRGYDVRVAVNGGGPVVRLKCDKGTVRLLER
;
A
#
# COMPACT_ATOMS: atom_id res chain seq x y z
N MET A 1 -71.55 -0.13 46.56
CA MET A 1 -70.25 0.59 46.84
C MET A 1 -69.19 0.09 45.84
N THR A 2 -69.00 0.85 44.81
CA THR A 2 -68.12 0.46 43.69
C THR A 2 -66.93 1.39 43.70
N HIS A 3 -65.71 0.86 44.05
CA HIS A 3 -64.45 1.59 43.98
C HIS A 3 -63.92 1.52 42.58
N ARG A 4 -63.79 2.65 41.89
CA ARG A 4 -63.05 2.81 40.61
C ARG A 4 -61.59 3.12 40.90
N PHE A 5 -60.69 2.20 40.58
CA PHE A 5 -59.24 2.42 40.52
C PHE A 5 -58.93 3.14 39.19
N ARG A 6 -58.35 4.34 39.29
CA ARG A 6 -57.75 5.07 38.14
C ARG A 6 -56.30 4.70 38.04
N PHE A 7 -55.94 4.00 36.95
CA PHE A 7 -54.55 3.81 36.55
C PHE A 7 -54.03 5.10 35.91
N PHE A 8 -53.03 5.73 36.52
CA PHE A 8 -52.20 6.76 35.90
C PHE A 8 -51.06 6.09 35.13
N SER A 9 -51.11 6.09 33.80
CA SER A 9 -49.98 5.71 32.95
C SER A 9 -48.96 6.87 32.89
N PHE A 10 -47.81 6.67 33.49
CA PHE A 10 -46.68 7.56 33.30
C PHE A 10 -46.01 7.23 31.96
N LEU A 11 -46.14 8.12 30.98
CA LEU A 11 -45.41 8.07 29.72
C LEU A 11 -44.03 8.65 29.94
N ALA A 12 -42.99 7.80 30.07
CA ALA A 12 -41.58 8.23 30.12
C ALA A 12 -41.13 8.62 28.73
N ILE A 13 -41.01 9.91 28.45
CA ILE A 13 -40.41 10.45 27.23
C ILE A 13 -38.86 10.32 27.41
N SER A 14 -38.28 9.31 26.78
CA SER A 14 -36.84 9.16 26.65
C SER A 14 -36.35 10.11 25.56
N THR A 15 -35.80 11.24 25.93
CA THR A 15 -35.08 12.14 25.03
C THR A 15 -33.75 11.52 24.69
N LEU A 16 -33.64 10.93 23.50
CA LEU A 16 -32.39 10.48 22.90
C LEU A 16 -31.56 11.72 22.53
N LEU A 17 -30.60 12.08 23.37
CA LEU A 17 -29.59 13.08 23.02
C LEU A 17 -28.69 12.47 21.91
N THR A 18 -28.95 12.83 20.66
CA THR A 18 -28.01 12.61 19.56
C THR A 18 -26.86 13.60 19.73
N LEU A 19 -25.73 13.12 20.25
CA LEU A 19 -24.48 13.86 20.22
C LEU A 19 -24.11 14.09 18.75
N PRO A 20 -23.80 15.32 18.31
CA PRO A 20 -23.28 15.53 16.97
C PRO A 20 -21.92 14.79 16.90
N SER A 21 -21.88 13.75 16.09
CA SER A 21 -20.62 13.14 15.69
C SER A 21 -19.80 14.24 15.01
N LEU A 22 -18.65 14.59 15.55
CA LEU A 22 -17.66 15.42 14.88
C LEU A 22 -17.19 14.62 13.65
N SER A 23 -17.95 14.71 12.55
CA SER A 23 -17.55 14.07 11.30
C SER A 23 -16.31 14.81 10.81
N GLN A 24 -15.19 14.11 10.78
CA GLN A 24 -14.00 14.56 10.09
C GLN A 24 -14.39 14.91 8.65
N GLU A 25 -14.01 16.11 8.20
CA GLU A 25 -14.34 16.55 6.85
C GLU A 25 -13.74 15.59 5.83
N SER A 26 -14.57 15.03 4.99
CA SER A 26 -14.14 14.10 3.95
C SER A 26 -14.91 14.29 2.65
N ARG A 27 -14.25 14.00 1.54
CA ARG A 27 -14.86 13.99 0.19
C ARG A 27 -14.51 12.71 -0.51
N GLU A 28 -15.48 12.11 -1.20
CA GLU A 28 -15.29 10.89 -1.95
C GLU A 28 -15.36 11.15 -3.46
N VAL A 29 -14.49 10.48 -4.20
CA VAL A 29 -14.46 10.42 -5.66
C VAL A 29 -14.60 8.95 -6.05
N HIS A 30 -15.59 8.63 -6.88
CA HIS A 30 -15.84 7.28 -7.36
C HIS A 30 -15.82 7.26 -8.89
N LYS A 31 -15.12 6.28 -9.46
CA LYS A 31 -15.12 6.03 -10.90
C LYS A 31 -14.97 4.55 -11.19
N SER A 32 -15.83 4.03 -12.04
CA SER A 32 -15.76 2.65 -12.54
C SER A 32 -15.93 2.61 -14.04
N GLY A 33 -15.54 1.51 -14.66
CA GLY A 33 -15.74 1.30 -16.09
C GLY A 33 -15.09 0.02 -16.62
N PRO A 34 -15.31 -0.31 -17.90
CA PRO A 34 -14.73 -1.49 -18.53
C PRO A 34 -13.21 -1.51 -18.43
N PHE A 35 -12.65 -2.68 -18.09
CA PHE A 35 -11.22 -2.86 -17.93
C PHE A 35 -10.79 -4.27 -18.32
N GLY A 36 -9.88 -4.37 -19.27
CA GLY A 36 -9.46 -5.66 -19.83
C GLY A 36 -8.68 -6.51 -18.82
N LYS A 37 -8.63 -7.82 -19.09
CA LYS A 37 -7.96 -8.77 -18.19
C LYS A 37 -6.46 -8.52 -18.02
N ASP A 38 -5.79 -8.04 -19.08
CA ASP A 38 -4.35 -7.77 -19.11
C ASP A 38 -4.07 -6.25 -19.14
N ALA A 39 -5.00 -5.46 -18.62
CA ALA A 39 -4.88 -4.01 -18.55
C ALA A 39 -3.83 -3.57 -17.51
N ARG A 40 -3.46 -2.28 -17.55
CA ARG A 40 -2.45 -1.69 -16.67
C ARG A 40 -3.07 -0.65 -15.76
N LEU A 41 -2.79 -0.75 -14.46
CA LEU A 41 -3.13 0.25 -13.47
C LEU A 41 -1.86 0.99 -13.02
N PHE A 42 -1.86 2.30 -13.16
CA PHE A 42 -0.84 3.19 -12.61
C PHE A 42 -1.47 4.06 -11.52
N VAL A 43 -0.87 4.06 -10.33
CA VAL A 43 -1.30 4.88 -9.19
C VAL A 43 -0.15 5.75 -8.72
N GLU A 44 -0.36 7.06 -8.67
CA GLU A 44 0.54 8.03 -8.06
C GLU A 44 -0.15 8.66 -6.86
N THR A 45 0.33 8.34 -5.66
CA THR A 45 -0.23 8.83 -4.40
C THR A 45 0.84 9.44 -3.51
N TYR A 46 0.43 10.23 -2.53
CA TYR A 46 1.38 10.93 -1.68
C TYR A 46 1.26 10.51 -0.21
N LYS A 47 0.05 10.44 0.32
CA LYS A 47 -0.22 10.20 1.73
C LYS A 47 -1.61 9.56 1.92
N GLY A 48 -1.72 8.59 2.82
CA GLY A 48 -2.96 7.88 3.12
C GLY A 48 -2.81 6.37 3.01
N THR A 49 -3.77 5.72 2.38
CA THR A 49 -3.75 4.26 2.15
C THR A 49 -4.09 3.94 0.71
N LEU A 50 -3.48 2.90 0.18
CA LEU A 50 -3.82 2.33 -1.11
C LEU A 50 -4.12 0.83 -0.94
N GLU A 51 -5.36 0.45 -1.17
CA GLU A 51 -5.81 -0.94 -1.16
C GLU A 51 -6.20 -1.34 -2.58
N ILE A 52 -5.51 -2.34 -3.14
CA ILE A 52 -5.80 -2.92 -4.45
C ILE A 52 -6.16 -4.39 -4.25
N THR A 53 -7.37 -4.75 -4.64
CA THR A 53 -7.87 -6.14 -4.59
C THR A 53 -8.36 -6.57 -5.96
N THR A 54 -8.50 -7.87 -6.16
CA THR A 54 -8.98 -8.41 -7.43
C THR A 54 -10.42 -8.89 -7.36
N TRP A 55 -11.05 -8.97 -8.52
CA TRP A 55 -12.35 -9.57 -8.74
C TRP A 55 -12.45 -10.26 -10.10
N ASP A 56 -13.55 -10.92 -10.35
CA ASP A 56 -13.82 -11.70 -11.58
C ASP A 56 -14.46 -10.89 -12.71
N LYS A 57 -14.74 -9.57 -12.47
CA LYS A 57 -15.35 -8.70 -13.48
C LYS A 57 -14.30 -8.11 -14.42
N ALA A 58 -14.67 -7.92 -15.70
CA ALA A 58 -13.88 -7.17 -16.69
C ALA A 58 -14.09 -5.64 -16.53
N GLU A 59 -13.91 -5.16 -15.32
CA GLU A 59 -14.13 -3.77 -14.90
C GLU A 59 -13.08 -3.36 -13.88
N ILE A 60 -12.85 -2.06 -13.77
CA ILE A 60 -12.14 -1.45 -12.65
C ILE A 60 -13.13 -0.62 -11.82
N ASP A 61 -12.98 -0.66 -10.50
CA ASP A 61 -13.73 0.17 -9.57
C ASP A 61 -12.74 0.93 -8.68
N ILE A 62 -12.83 2.26 -8.67
CA ILE A 62 -11.90 3.16 -7.98
C ILE A 62 -12.71 4.05 -7.03
N VAL A 63 -12.49 3.90 -5.75
CA VAL A 63 -13.02 4.79 -4.71
C VAL A 63 -11.84 5.50 -4.05
N ALA A 64 -11.87 6.82 -4.02
CA ALA A 64 -10.88 7.66 -3.35
C ALA A 64 -11.57 8.54 -2.32
N ARG A 65 -11.26 8.34 -1.05
CA ARG A 65 -11.74 9.17 0.06
C ARG A 65 -10.63 10.12 0.50
N ILE A 66 -10.90 11.42 0.38
CA ILE A 66 -10.01 12.50 0.78
C ILE A 66 -10.41 12.92 2.18
N GLU A 67 -9.49 12.90 3.13
CA GLU A 67 -9.75 13.24 4.53
C GLU A 67 -8.82 14.35 5.02
N ALA A 68 -9.40 15.29 5.75
CA ALA A 68 -8.62 16.31 6.44
C ALA A 68 -7.80 15.67 7.57
N GLU A 69 -6.56 16.10 7.74
CA GLU A 69 -5.73 15.68 8.88
C GLU A 69 -6.02 16.50 10.15
N GLY A 70 -6.58 17.69 10.00
CA GLY A 70 -6.94 18.59 11.08
C GLY A 70 -8.41 18.96 11.07
N SER A 71 -8.78 19.93 11.90
CA SER A 71 -10.11 20.50 11.98
C SER A 71 -10.08 22.00 11.65
N GLY A 72 -11.20 22.54 11.15
CA GLY A 72 -11.35 23.96 10.90
C GLY A 72 -11.55 24.31 9.42
N ARG A 73 -11.69 25.60 9.16
CA ARG A 73 -11.99 26.11 7.81
C ARG A 73 -10.92 25.76 6.79
N ARG A 74 -9.64 25.92 7.14
CA ARG A 74 -8.51 25.62 6.26
C ARG A 74 -8.48 24.15 5.86
N SER A 75 -8.65 23.25 6.81
CA SER A 75 -8.67 21.78 6.54
C SER A 75 -9.80 21.40 5.59
N ARG A 76 -10.95 22.08 5.67
CA ARG A 76 -12.07 21.91 4.72
C ARG A 76 -11.70 22.39 3.32
N GLU A 77 -11.10 23.56 3.21
CA GLU A 77 -10.65 24.14 1.94
C GLU A 77 -9.59 23.23 1.28
N ASP A 78 -8.67 22.66 2.05
CA ASP A 78 -7.64 21.73 1.56
C ASP A 78 -8.22 20.42 1.03
N VAL A 79 -9.25 19.85 1.69
CA VAL A 79 -9.99 18.68 1.18
C VAL A 79 -10.67 18.99 -0.14
N GLN A 80 -11.31 20.18 -0.27
CA GLN A 80 -11.96 20.59 -1.51
C GLN A 80 -10.97 20.87 -2.64
N ASN A 81 -9.78 21.39 -2.32
CA ASN A 81 -8.72 21.73 -3.27
C ASN A 81 -7.85 20.52 -3.66
N THR A 82 -7.88 19.42 -2.90
CA THR A 82 -7.19 18.18 -3.26
C THR A 82 -7.91 17.53 -4.44
N GLU A 83 -7.21 17.28 -5.54
CA GLU A 83 -7.77 16.69 -6.74
C GLU A 83 -7.34 15.22 -6.89
N VAL A 84 -8.28 14.35 -7.25
CA VAL A 84 -8.00 12.98 -7.68
C VAL A 84 -8.29 12.90 -9.17
N ARG A 85 -7.22 12.80 -9.96
CA ARG A 85 -7.32 12.68 -11.43
C ARG A 85 -7.37 11.20 -11.79
N ILE A 86 -8.41 10.82 -12.54
CA ILE A 86 -8.60 9.44 -13.00
C ILE A 86 -8.81 9.45 -14.52
N GLU A 87 -7.81 8.96 -15.24
CA GLU A 87 -7.87 8.67 -16.65
C GLU A 87 -8.14 7.18 -16.81
N LEU A 88 -9.23 6.82 -17.49
CA LEU A 88 -9.67 5.44 -17.63
C LEU A 88 -9.94 5.11 -19.10
N SER A 89 -9.37 4.00 -19.53
CA SER A 89 -9.63 3.34 -20.81
C SER A 89 -9.80 1.83 -20.58
N ALA A 90 -10.22 1.10 -21.60
CA ALA A 90 -10.38 -0.35 -21.50
C ALA A 90 -9.07 -1.10 -21.18
N ASN A 91 -7.89 -0.54 -21.53
CA ASN A 91 -6.60 -1.21 -21.39
C ASN A 91 -5.68 -0.54 -20.36
N SER A 92 -6.05 0.61 -19.83
CA SER A 92 -5.23 1.31 -18.85
C SER A 92 -6.05 2.23 -17.96
N ALA A 93 -5.64 2.35 -16.70
CA ALA A 93 -6.12 3.35 -15.77
C ALA A 93 -4.91 4.09 -15.16
N ARG A 94 -5.00 5.41 -15.09
CA ARG A 94 -4.05 6.26 -14.36
C ARG A 94 -4.80 7.00 -13.28
N VAL A 95 -4.37 6.82 -12.05
CA VAL A 95 -4.92 7.48 -10.86
C VAL A 95 -3.84 8.33 -10.24
N LYS A 96 -4.10 9.61 -10.05
CA LYS A 96 -3.12 10.54 -9.47
C LYS A 96 -3.76 11.44 -8.43
N THR A 97 -3.16 11.52 -7.24
CA THR A 97 -3.46 12.56 -6.26
C THR A 97 -2.71 13.84 -6.63
N ASP A 98 -3.42 14.95 -6.70
CA ASP A 98 -2.87 16.25 -7.03
C ASP A 98 -3.20 17.27 -5.94
N TYR A 99 -2.15 17.89 -5.39
CA TYR A 99 -2.23 18.91 -4.35
C TYR A 99 -1.84 20.31 -4.86
N ASP A 100 -1.73 20.53 -6.16
CA ASP A 100 -1.24 21.81 -6.70
C ASP A 100 -2.09 22.97 -6.20
N ARG A 101 -3.42 22.83 -6.16
CA ARG A 101 -4.32 23.87 -5.65
C ARG A 101 -4.19 24.12 -4.14
N VAL A 102 -3.88 23.08 -3.36
CA VAL A 102 -3.61 23.20 -1.92
C VAL A 102 -2.33 23.96 -1.67
N ARG A 103 -1.28 23.68 -2.44
CA ARG A 103 0.05 24.31 -2.31
C ARG A 103 0.03 25.79 -2.70
N HIS A 104 -0.67 26.16 -3.77
CA HIS A 104 -0.74 27.55 -4.24
C HIS A 104 -1.48 28.48 -3.26
N HIS A 105 -2.43 27.95 -2.50
CA HIS A 105 -3.17 28.74 -1.52
C HIS A 105 -2.32 29.13 -0.28
N ASN A 106 -1.23 28.42 -0.04
CA ASN A 106 -0.40 28.56 1.16
C ASN A 106 0.93 29.29 0.95
N SER A 107 1.22 29.84 -0.22
CA SER A 107 2.57 30.32 -0.53
C SER A 107 2.64 31.70 -1.13
N PHE A 108 2.93 32.70 -0.31
CA PHE A 108 3.61 33.92 -0.76
C PHE A 108 5.15 33.78 -0.72
N LEU A 109 5.69 32.79 0.00
CA LEU A 109 7.14 32.52 0.15
C LEU A 109 7.52 31.05 -0.18
N GLY A 110 6.83 30.48 -0.98
CA GLY A 110 6.54 29.26 -1.76
C GLY A 110 7.47 28.11 -1.78
N PHE A 111 8.66 27.94 -1.25
CA PHE A 111 9.38 26.67 -1.41
C PHE A 111 10.15 26.12 -0.19
N LEU A 112 10.08 26.78 0.95
CA LEU A 112 10.91 26.38 2.10
C LEU A 112 10.18 25.69 3.26
N GLU A 113 8.84 25.62 3.30
CA GLU A 113 8.14 25.19 4.52
C GLU A 113 6.86 24.39 4.29
N PHE A 114 6.91 23.33 3.48
CA PHE A 114 5.81 22.36 3.50
C PHE A 114 6.24 21.09 4.25
N GLY A 115 5.89 21.05 5.53
CA GLY A 115 5.78 19.78 6.23
C GLY A 115 4.74 18.93 5.50
N SER A 116 5.15 17.76 4.98
CA SER A 116 4.25 16.77 4.36
C SER A 116 3.10 16.31 5.27
N ASP A 117 3.05 16.82 6.48
CA ASP A 117 2.14 16.40 7.54
C ASP A 117 0.80 17.18 7.54
N GLU A 118 0.71 18.31 6.82
CA GLU A 118 -0.52 19.11 6.75
C GLU A 118 -1.43 18.81 5.55
N LEU A 119 -0.93 18.05 4.54
CA LEU A 119 -1.74 17.71 3.37
C LEU A 119 -2.82 16.69 3.71
N PRO A 120 -4.04 16.83 3.13
CA PRO A 120 -5.09 15.83 3.29
C PRO A 120 -4.63 14.42 2.93
N MET A 121 -5.11 13.43 3.65
CA MET A 121 -4.90 12.03 3.32
C MET A 121 -5.86 11.58 2.22
N VAL A 122 -5.38 10.74 1.31
CA VAL A 122 -6.23 10.12 0.30
C VAL A 122 -6.20 8.60 0.46
N HIS A 123 -7.36 8.02 0.72
CA HIS A 123 -7.54 6.60 0.92
C HIS A 123 -8.18 5.99 -0.32
N TYR A 124 -7.41 5.15 -1.00
CA TYR A 124 -7.85 4.47 -2.21
C TYR A 124 -8.30 3.05 -1.91
N LYS A 125 -9.45 2.67 -2.48
CA LYS A 125 -9.88 1.28 -2.63
C LYS A 125 -10.11 1.02 -4.11
N ILE A 126 -9.31 0.13 -4.69
CA ILE A 126 -9.34 -0.16 -6.12
C ILE A 126 -9.56 -1.66 -6.31
N LYS A 127 -10.56 -2.01 -7.14
CA LYS A 127 -10.80 -3.39 -7.56
C LYS A 127 -10.49 -3.54 -9.03
N VAL A 128 -9.72 -4.56 -9.38
CA VAL A 128 -9.26 -4.82 -10.75
C VAL A 128 -9.40 -6.29 -11.14
N PRO A 129 -9.41 -6.63 -12.43
CA PRO A 129 -9.25 -8.02 -12.87
C PRO A 129 -7.93 -8.62 -12.38
N VAL A 130 -7.93 -9.91 -12.08
CA VAL A 130 -6.81 -10.63 -11.45
C VAL A 130 -5.46 -10.55 -12.20
N ARG A 131 -5.48 -10.37 -13.54
CA ARG A 131 -4.28 -10.28 -14.39
C ARG A 131 -3.85 -8.84 -14.70
N THR A 132 -4.36 -7.87 -13.97
CA THR A 132 -3.96 -6.46 -14.12
C THR A 132 -2.52 -6.27 -13.66
N SER A 133 -1.67 -5.68 -14.52
CA SER A 133 -0.35 -5.19 -14.10
C SER A 133 -0.51 -3.92 -13.28
N VAL A 134 0.22 -3.82 -12.16
CA VAL A 134 0.08 -2.70 -11.22
C VAL A 134 1.41 -1.98 -11.06
N GLU A 135 1.42 -0.67 -11.29
CA GLU A 135 2.55 0.21 -10.98
C GLU A 135 2.10 1.28 -9.98
N VAL A 136 2.83 1.41 -8.87
CA VAL A 136 2.55 2.37 -7.79
C VAL A 136 3.76 3.25 -7.57
N LYS A 137 3.54 4.57 -7.58
CA LYS A 137 4.48 5.58 -7.07
C LYS A 137 3.88 6.23 -5.83
N ASP A 138 4.57 6.09 -4.72
CA ASP A 138 4.08 6.54 -3.42
C ASP A 138 5.13 7.32 -2.66
N TYR A 139 4.69 8.31 -1.90
CA TYR A 139 5.60 9.04 -1.02
C TYR A 139 5.52 8.58 0.44
N LYS A 140 4.32 8.46 1.01
CA LYS A 140 4.12 8.19 2.46
C LYS A 140 2.83 7.39 2.75
N SER A 141 2.35 6.60 1.82
CA SER A 141 1.12 5.81 2.02
C SER A 141 1.43 4.41 2.55
N THR A 142 0.42 3.77 3.13
CA THR A 142 0.44 2.32 3.34
C THR A 142 -0.25 1.66 2.15
N THR A 143 0.50 0.83 1.43
CA THR A 143 0.03 0.14 0.21
C THR A 143 -0.21 -1.34 0.50
N SER A 144 -1.40 -1.84 0.16
CA SER A 144 -1.78 -3.25 0.21
C SER A 144 -2.29 -3.71 -1.15
N ILE A 145 -1.69 -4.77 -1.71
CA ILE A 145 -2.06 -5.36 -2.99
C ILE A 145 -2.26 -6.86 -2.81
N THR A 146 -3.39 -7.38 -3.26
CA THR A 146 -3.78 -8.76 -2.97
C THR A 146 -4.30 -9.48 -4.22
N ASP A 147 -3.90 -10.77 -4.38
CA ASP A 147 -4.38 -11.71 -5.41
C ASP A 147 -4.05 -11.35 -6.86
N ILE A 148 -3.02 -10.55 -7.12
CA ILE A 148 -2.59 -10.23 -8.48
C ILE A 148 -1.86 -11.43 -9.13
N GLN A 149 -2.24 -11.75 -10.38
CA GLN A 149 -1.60 -12.75 -11.24
C GLN A 149 -0.85 -12.09 -12.41
N SER A 150 -0.17 -11.01 -12.15
CA SER A 150 0.61 -10.23 -13.11
C SER A 150 1.72 -9.49 -12.39
N ASP A 151 2.42 -8.61 -13.10
CA ASP A 151 3.55 -7.86 -12.55
C ASP A 151 3.10 -6.74 -11.62
N VAL A 152 3.82 -6.58 -10.50
CA VAL A 152 3.63 -5.52 -9.52
C VAL A 152 4.94 -4.74 -9.36
N VAL A 153 4.90 -3.44 -9.62
CA VAL A 153 6.02 -2.52 -9.45
C VAL A 153 5.64 -1.43 -8.44
N ILE A 154 6.42 -1.26 -7.39
CA ILE A 154 6.16 -0.26 -6.35
C ILE A 154 7.43 0.52 -6.05
N ASP A 155 7.35 1.84 -6.17
CA ASP A 155 8.37 2.78 -5.73
C ASP A 155 7.79 3.66 -4.62
N SER A 156 8.26 3.44 -3.38
CA SER A 156 7.76 4.16 -2.20
C SER A 156 8.90 4.84 -1.44
N TYR A 157 8.72 6.11 -1.06
CA TYR A 157 9.74 6.81 -0.28
C TYR A 157 9.65 6.49 1.21
N LYS A 158 8.44 6.59 1.79
CA LYS A 158 8.18 6.30 3.22
C LYS A 158 6.81 5.67 3.36
N GLY A 159 6.71 4.39 3.46
CA GLY A 159 5.44 3.71 3.61
C GLY A 159 5.65 2.23 3.85
N ASN A 160 4.60 1.57 4.31
CA ASN A 160 4.60 0.13 4.38
C ASN A 160 3.96 -0.43 3.12
N VAL A 161 4.58 -1.47 2.58
CA VAL A 161 4.12 -2.19 1.40
C VAL A 161 3.79 -3.61 1.82
N ASP A 162 2.59 -4.06 1.51
CA ASP A 162 2.14 -5.45 1.70
C ASP A 162 1.59 -5.98 0.36
N VAL A 163 2.29 -6.92 -0.24
CA VAL A 163 1.86 -7.64 -1.45
C VAL A 163 1.61 -9.07 -1.06
N SER A 164 0.37 -9.53 -1.16
CA SER A 164 -0.03 -10.86 -0.72
C SER A 164 -0.64 -11.71 -1.83
N ARG A 165 -0.34 -13.01 -1.82
CA ARG A 165 -0.79 -14.02 -2.78
C ARG A 165 -0.50 -13.66 -4.24
N LEU A 166 0.70 -13.10 -4.48
CA LEU A 166 1.14 -12.74 -5.82
C LEU A 166 1.49 -13.98 -6.65
N SER A 167 0.99 -14.03 -7.88
CA SER A 167 1.37 -15.02 -8.88
C SER A 167 1.91 -14.34 -10.14
N GLY A 168 3.05 -13.64 -9.98
CA GLY A 168 3.71 -12.84 -11.02
C GLY A 168 5.06 -12.37 -10.56
N SER A 169 5.62 -11.38 -11.24
CA SER A 169 6.87 -10.73 -10.79
C SER A 169 6.58 -9.59 -9.82
N VAL A 170 7.55 -9.27 -8.99
CA VAL A 170 7.49 -8.09 -8.11
C VAL A 170 8.79 -7.31 -8.14
N ASP A 171 8.70 -6.00 -8.30
CA ASP A 171 9.81 -5.06 -8.09
C ASP A 171 9.37 -3.99 -7.09
N VAL A 172 9.84 -4.11 -5.84
CA VAL A 172 9.54 -3.16 -4.77
C VAL A 172 10.79 -2.43 -4.37
N LYS A 173 10.74 -1.10 -4.41
CA LYS A 173 11.77 -0.22 -3.87
C LYS A 173 11.16 0.66 -2.80
N THR A 174 11.79 0.69 -1.63
CA THR A 174 11.42 1.60 -0.56
C THR A 174 12.64 2.27 0.04
N TYR A 175 12.53 3.56 0.38
CA TYR A 175 13.62 4.23 1.10
C TYR A 175 13.51 3.97 2.61
N LYS A 176 12.30 4.04 3.18
CA LYS A 176 12.03 3.71 4.59
C LYS A 176 10.68 3.01 4.72
N GLY A 177 10.62 1.96 5.50
CA GLY A 177 9.37 1.25 5.78
C GLY A 177 9.56 -0.25 5.80
N LYS A 178 8.46 -0.95 5.88
CA LYS A 178 8.41 -2.41 5.83
C LYS A 178 7.84 -2.84 4.48
N ALA A 179 8.57 -3.72 3.78
CA ALA A 179 8.09 -4.41 2.59
C ALA A 179 7.79 -5.87 2.96
N ARG A 180 6.52 -6.25 2.95
CA ARG A 180 6.10 -7.65 3.04
C ARG A 180 5.64 -8.11 1.67
N VAL A 181 6.21 -9.20 1.18
CA VAL A 181 5.86 -9.81 -0.10
C VAL A 181 5.63 -11.30 0.11
N ASP A 182 4.41 -11.73 -0.15
CA ASP A 182 4.00 -13.11 -0.12
C ASP A 182 3.66 -13.61 -1.53
N VAL A 183 4.49 -14.51 -2.05
CA VAL A 183 4.40 -15.01 -3.41
C VAL A 183 3.70 -16.37 -3.41
N ALA A 184 2.54 -16.47 -4.06
CA ALA A 184 1.83 -17.75 -4.25
C ALA A 184 2.50 -18.61 -5.32
N SER A 185 3.01 -17.99 -6.39
CA SER A 185 3.73 -18.68 -7.46
C SER A 185 4.82 -17.77 -8.02
N LEU A 186 6.07 -18.23 -7.92
CA LEU A 186 7.22 -17.51 -8.46
C LEU A 186 7.39 -17.87 -9.94
N ALA A 187 6.88 -17.01 -10.82
CA ALA A 187 6.92 -17.24 -12.26
C ALA A 187 8.15 -16.62 -12.93
N SER A 188 8.69 -15.53 -12.38
CA SER A 188 9.78 -14.78 -12.95
C SER A 188 10.60 -14.08 -11.87
N ARG A 189 11.54 -13.23 -12.27
CA ARG A 189 12.42 -12.49 -11.38
C ARG A 189 11.62 -11.63 -10.40
N SER A 190 11.97 -11.71 -9.11
CA SER A 190 11.45 -10.84 -8.06
C SER A 190 12.57 -10.03 -7.41
N ARG A 191 12.28 -8.77 -7.09
CA ARG A 191 13.23 -7.84 -6.49
C ARG A 191 12.56 -7.04 -5.38
N VAL A 192 13.18 -6.99 -4.21
CA VAL A 192 12.73 -6.13 -3.10
C VAL A 192 13.93 -5.43 -2.51
N GLU A 193 13.90 -4.11 -2.50
CA GLU A 193 14.97 -3.26 -2.02
C GLU A 193 14.47 -2.27 -0.97
N THR A 194 15.23 -2.11 0.11
CA THR A 194 15.02 -1.04 1.10
C THR A 194 16.35 -0.43 1.53
N TYR A 195 16.38 0.90 1.66
CA TYR A 195 17.54 1.55 2.28
C TYR A 195 17.50 1.37 3.80
N LYS A 196 16.35 1.59 4.46
CA LYS A 196 16.19 1.46 5.91
C LYS A 196 14.84 0.90 6.27
N GLY A 197 14.79 -0.34 6.74
CA GLY A 197 13.53 -0.97 7.11
C GLY A 197 13.61 -2.49 7.20
N GLU A 198 12.48 -3.12 6.97
CA GLU A 198 12.37 -4.56 7.00
C GLU A 198 11.86 -5.10 5.67
N ILE A 199 12.39 -6.24 5.25
CA ILE A 199 11.88 -7.04 4.14
C ILE A 199 11.47 -8.40 4.71
N ASP A 200 10.18 -8.76 4.54
CA ASP A 200 9.66 -10.10 4.76
C ASP A 200 9.26 -10.67 3.40
N PHE A 201 10.01 -11.63 2.89
CA PHE A 201 9.74 -12.27 1.61
C PHE A 201 9.37 -13.73 1.84
N SER A 202 8.12 -14.10 1.51
CA SER A 202 7.58 -15.44 1.79
C SER A 202 7.36 -16.21 0.50
N LEU A 203 7.76 -17.48 0.50
CA LEU A 203 7.65 -18.40 -0.62
C LEU A 203 7.00 -19.72 -0.16
N PRO A 204 6.26 -20.41 -1.04
CA PRO A 204 5.74 -21.75 -0.76
C PRO A 204 6.88 -22.75 -0.53
N ARG A 205 6.64 -23.67 0.40
CA ARG A 205 7.57 -24.77 0.72
C ARG A 205 8.00 -25.56 -0.53
N GLY A 206 9.28 -25.94 -0.56
CA GLY A 206 9.84 -26.79 -1.61
C GLY A 206 9.99 -26.13 -2.97
N LYS A 207 9.72 -24.83 -3.11
CA LYS A 207 9.97 -24.10 -4.37
C LYS A 207 11.45 -23.83 -4.57
N GLY A 208 11.94 -24.09 -5.81
CA GLY A 208 13.29 -23.77 -6.23
C GLY A 208 13.39 -22.31 -6.69
N PHE A 209 14.48 -21.65 -6.31
CA PHE A 209 14.81 -20.29 -6.74
C PHE A 209 16.29 -19.99 -6.55
N ASP A 210 16.80 -18.98 -7.25
CA ASP A 210 18.15 -18.47 -7.07
C ASP A 210 18.11 -17.22 -6.21
N LEU A 211 18.67 -17.30 -5.00
CA LEU A 211 18.75 -16.17 -4.08
C LEU A 211 19.96 -15.29 -4.39
N ASP A 212 19.73 -13.97 -4.48
CA ASP A 212 20.75 -12.92 -4.54
C ASP A 212 20.41 -11.86 -3.48
N ALA A 213 20.98 -11.99 -2.26
CA ALA A 213 20.69 -11.09 -1.16
C ALA A 213 21.91 -10.23 -0.83
N GLU A 214 21.77 -8.90 -1.03
CA GLU A 214 22.79 -7.89 -0.76
C GLU A 214 22.49 -7.19 0.58
N MET A 215 23.36 -7.39 1.58
CA MET A 215 23.21 -6.84 2.92
C MET A 215 24.24 -5.77 3.20
N GLY A 216 23.80 -4.53 3.43
CA GLY A 216 24.64 -3.45 3.91
C GLY A 216 25.17 -3.69 5.34
N LYS A 217 26.11 -2.86 5.77
CA LYS A 217 26.76 -2.97 7.09
C LYS A 217 25.79 -3.00 8.28
N GLY A 218 24.66 -2.30 8.16
CA GLY A 218 23.61 -2.22 9.21
C GLY A 218 22.46 -3.21 9.03
N ALA A 219 22.56 -4.17 8.10
CA ALA A 219 21.51 -5.12 7.80
C ALA A 219 21.77 -6.51 8.37
N ARG A 220 20.68 -7.22 8.67
CA ARG A 220 20.68 -8.61 9.14
C ARG A 220 19.82 -9.46 8.22
N PHE A 221 20.32 -10.63 7.86
CA PHE A 221 19.59 -11.61 7.07
C PHE A 221 19.23 -12.84 7.91
N ARG A 222 17.98 -13.27 7.83
CA ARG A 222 17.46 -14.52 8.42
C ARG A 222 16.71 -15.31 7.34
N SER A 223 16.75 -16.62 7.41
CA SER A 223 16.10 -17.51 6.46
C SER A 223 15.56 -18.73 7.18
N ASP A 224 14.36 -19.17 6.79
CA ASP A 224 13.78 -20.46 7.15
C ASP A 224 14.30 -21.57 6.24
N PHE A 225 14.83 -21.23 5.06
CA PHE A 225 15.44 -22.18 4.14
C PHE A 225 16.85 -22.55 4.60
N GLU A 226 17.23 -23.82 4.40
CA GLU A 226 18.61 -24.26 4.55
C GLU A 226 19.46 -23.65 3.43
N LEU A 227 20.42 -22.81 3.78
CA LEU A 227 21.31 -22.15 2.84
C LEU A 227 22.73 -22.63 3.05
N GLU A 228 23.34 -23.20 2.02
CA GLU A 228 24.78 -23.44 1.98
C GLU A 228 25.49 -22.08 1.93
N ARG A 229 26.05 -21.67 3.05
CA ARG A 229 26.67 -20.34 3.15
C ARG A 229 28.09 -20.36 2.58
N ASP A 230 28.32 -19.59 1.54
CA ASP A 230 29.67 -19.19 1.19
C ASP A 230 30.25 -18.27 2.30
N ARG A 231 31.37 -18.71 2.92
CA ARG A 231 31.96 -18.04 4.10
C ARG A 231 32.96 -16.94 3.76
N SER A 232 33.13 -16.57 2.49
CA SER A 232 34.08 -15.54 2.09
C SER A 232 33.51 -14.14 2.30
N ARG A 233 33.81 -13.46 3.46
CA ARG A 233 33.21 -12.14 3.70
C ARG A 233 34.02 -11.20 4.56
N ASP A 234 34.21 -10.00 3.99
CA ASP A 234 34.62 -8.82 4.75
C ASP A 234 33.36 -8.14 5.37
N ARG A 235 33.07 -8.47 6.62
CA ARG A 235 31.94 -7.88 7.40
C ARG A 235 32.03 -6.36 7.55
N ARG A 236 33.11 -5.72 7.13
CA ARG A 236 33.31 -4.27 7.28
C ARG A 236 32.52 -3.44 6.26
N ARG A 237 32.16 -4.06 5.09
CA ARG A 237 31.45 -3.36 4.00
C ARG A 237 30.02 -3.85 3.75
N GLY A 238 29.56 -4.85 4.48
CA GLY A 238 28.33 -5.58 4.22
C GLY A 238 28.62 -7.01 3.75
N TYR A 239 27.61 -7.72 3.26
CA TYR A 239 27.79 -9.08 2.79
C TYR A 239 26.69 -9.51 1.82
N ASP A 240 27.01 -10.43 0.92
CA ASP A 240 26.08 -11.02 -0.03
C ASP A 240 25.79 -12.47 0.34
N VAL A 241 24.60 -12.94 0.01
CA VAL A 241 24.21 -14.35 0.05
C VAL A 241 23.74 -14.73 -1.35
N ARG A 242 24.51 -15.56 -2.04
CA ARG A 242 24.14 -16.08 -3.37
C ARG A 242 24.12 -17.58 -3.32
N VAL A 243 22.96 -18.17 -3.55
CA VAL A 243 22.76 -19.62 -3.46
C VAL A 243 21.54 -20.06 -4.25
N ALA A 244 21.66 -21.23 -4.90
CA ALA A 244 20.51 -21.94 -5.46
C ALA A 244 19.80 -22.69 -4.34
N VAL A 245 18.51 -22.42 -4.14
CA VAL A 245 17.65 -23.06 -3.14
C VAL A 245 16.77 -24.08 -3.83
N ASN A 246 16.68 -25.30 -3.29
CA ASN A 246 15.85 -26.38 -3.81
C ASN A 246 16.07 -26.64 -5.33
N GLY A 247 17.33 -26.63 -5.79
CA GLY A 247 17.69 -26.86 -7.18
C GLY A 247 17.68 -25.63 -8.08
N GLY A 248 17.50 -24.42 -7.52
CA GLY A 248 17.50 -23.18 -8.27
C GLY A 248 16.20 -22.87 -9.00
N GLY A 249 16.18 -21.75 -9.76
CA GLY A 249 15.00 -21.31 -10.51
C GLY A 249 14.95 -19.81 -10.73
N PRO A 250 13.76 -19.19 -10.71
CA PRO A 250 13.64 -17.75 -10.86
C PRO A 250 14.43 -16.98 -9.80
N VAL A 251 15.04 -15.86 -10.22
CA VAL A 251 15.91 -15.07 -9.33
C VAL A 251 15.08 -14.27 -8.31
N VAL A 252 15.40 -14.41 -7.03
CA VAL A 252 14.91 -13.58 -5.94
C VAL A 252 16.03 -12.69 -5.45
N ARG A 253 15.94 -11.38 -5.76
CA ARG A 253 16.91 -10.38 -5.31
C ARG A 253 16.36 -9.60 -4.13
N LEU A 254 17.06 -9.63 -3.00
CA LEU A 254 16.74 -8.90 -1.79
C LEU A 254 17.89 -7.97 -1.43
N LYS A 255 17.61 -6.67 -1.23
CA LYS A 255 18.63 -5.69 -0.85
C LYS A 255 18.19 -4.85 0.33
N CYS A 256 19.06 -4.77 1.35
CA CYS A 256 18.81 -3.94 2.54
C CYS A 256 20.11 -3.32 3.02
N ASP A 257 20.18 -1.99 3.12
CA ASP A 257 21.34 -1.29 3.65
C ASP A 257 21.34 -1.25 5.19
N LYS A 258 20.17 -1.03 5.81
CA LYS A 258 19.99 -0.96 7.27
C LYS A 258 18.65 -1.57 7.68
N GLY A 259 18.68 -2.63 8.49
CA GLY A 259 17.45 -3.27 8.99
C GLY A 259 17.51 -4.79 8.98
N THR A 260 16.40 -5.42 8.66
CA THR A 260 16.29 -6.89 8.71
C THR A 260 15.61 -7.41 7.45
N VAL A 261 16.21 -8.44 6.86
CA VAL A 261 15.60 -9.23 5.78
C VAL A 261 15.28 -10.61 6.32
N ARG A 262 14.04 -11.02 6.17
CA ARG A 262 13.54 -12.37 6.49
C ARG A 262 13.07 -13.04 5.23
N LEU A 263 13.66 -14.18 4.91
CA LEU A 263 13.24 -15.07 3.84
C LEU A 263 12.47 -16.24 4.49
N LEU A 264 11.17 -16.29 4.27
CA LEU A 264 10.24 -17.15 4.99
C LEU A 264 9.72 -18.27 4.09
N GLU A 265 9.62 -19.47 4.66
CA GLU A 265 8.97 -20.62 4.04
C GLU A 265 7.55 -20.80 4.62
N ARG A 266 6.55 -21.04 3.78
CA ARG A 266 5.16 -21.24 4.22
C ARG A 266 4.48 -22.43 3.57
#